data_1578280585c344ff4e1b2b35274503e9
#
_entry.id   1578280585c344ff4e1b2b35274503e9
#
_cell.length_a   1.000
_cell.length_b   1.000
_cell.length_c   1.000
_cell.angle_alpha   90.00
_cell.angle_beta   90.00
_cell.angle_gamma   90.00
#
_symmetry.space_group_name_H-M   'P 1'
#
loop_
_entity.id
_entity.type
_entity.pdbx_description
1 polymer ?
#
loop_
_entity_poly.entity_id
_entity_poly.type
_entity_poly.pdbx_seq_one_letter_code
_entity_poly.pdbx_strand_id
1 'polypeptide(L)'
;MLDNSSNLSTEDTSDPLSEMLRGMRLDGVEYGRCRMVEPWATAFPAQDAARFHFLATGVCWLQTPSGEWTMLRAGDAVLLPRGDAHVLASTPGVPTAAFERFGRKTLCEGIYELECPREGSGNLLFVGSMRFNMDNLHPLLQLMPDVMLTSDLAKNEPAIPHLIDAMAREVDMNRVGAGGILSRLADVLTATLIRTWVEHGCGSSTGWLAAVRNPEIGRVLAAIHLNPAYDWSVIELAKLMGASRSGFSERFTRVVGETPARYVVRMRMHQARLWLREGMRVSSVAERLGYESEASFSRAFKRVIGTPPSGFRKKDEPAHTDNQAA
;
A
#
# COMPACT_ATOMS: atom_id res chain seq x y z
N MET A 1 38.37 -40.89 -4.80
CA MET A 1 37.34 -40.84 -3.76
C MET A 1 37.39 -39.47 -3.12
N LEU A 2 36.57 -38.56 -3.62
CA LEU A 2 36.39 -37.23 -3.02
C LEU A 2 35.04 -37.26 -2.34
N ASP A 3 35.06 -37.21 -1.03
CA ASP A 3 33.91 -37.15 -0.14
C ASP A 3 33.27 -35.78 -0.27
N ASN A 4 32.08 -35.70 -0.83
CA ASN A 4 31.35 -34.48 -1.12
C ASN A 4 30.14 -34.40 -0.19
N SER A 5 30.40 -34.39 1.14
CA SER A 5 29.38 -34.17 2.19
C SER A 5 29.56 -32.84 2.89
N SER A 6 29.44 -31.76 2.13
CA SER A 6 29.15 -30.43 2.73
C SER A 6 27.69 -30.12 2.53
N ASN A 7 26.84 -30.72 3.35
CA ASN A 7 25.49 -30.25 3.63
C ASN A 7 25.62 -28.89 4.39
N LEU A 8 25.78 -27.82 3.63
CA LEU A 8 25.49 -26.48 4.12
C LEU A 8 23.98 -26.39 4.29
N SER A 9 23.51 -26.68 5.50
CA SER A 9 22.23 -26.17 5.99
C SER A 9 22.33 -24.66 5.94
N THR A 10 21.88 -24.04 4.84
CA THR A 10 21.55 -22.63 4.79
C THR A 10 20.38 -22.48 5.75
N GLU A 11 20.66 -22.11 7.01
CA GLU A 11 19.67 -21.47 7.83
C GLU A 11 19.15 -20.29 7.01
N ASP A 12 17.89 -20.39 6.61
CA ASP A 12 17.20 -19.34 5.87
C ASP A 12 17.07 -18.13 6.82
N THR A 13 18.05 -17.23 6.72
CA THR A 13 18.19 -16.03 7.58
C THR A 13 17.33 -14.88 7.07
N SER A 14 16.36 -15.15 6.18
CA SER A 14 15.45 -14.11 5.70
C SER A 14 14.58 -13.65 6.88
N ASP A 15 14.64 -12.35 7.18
CA ASP A 15 13.77 -11.78 8.19
C ASP A 15 12.33 -11.67 7.65
N PRO A 16 11.33 -11.86 8.53
CA PRO A 16 9.91 -11.90 8.13
C PRO A 16 9.42 -10.63 7.42
N LEU A 17 9.93 -9.48 7.83
CA LEU A 17 9.55 -8.20 7.21
C LEU A 17 10.11 -8.11 5.78
N SER A 18 11.35 -8.52 5.56
CA SER A 18 11.95 -8.58 4.22
C SER A 18 11.16 -9.49 3.27
N GLU A 19 10.66 -10.63 3.74
CA GLU A 19 9.82 -11.50 2.92
C GLU A 19 8.48 -10.85 2.57
N MET A 20 7.84 -10.21 3.53
CA MET A 20 6.60 -9.47 3.28
C MET A 20 6.80 -8.31 2.31
N LEU A 21 7.86 -7.51 2.50
CA LEU A 21 8.21 -6.39 1.62
C LEU A 21 8.60 -6.87 0.21
N ARG A 22 9.24 -8.04 0.08
CA ARG A 22 9.55 -8.66 -1.22
C ARG A 22 8.30 -9.00 -2.02
N GLY A 23 7.23 -9.43 -1.34
CA GLY A 23 5.92 -9.69 -1.96
C GLY A 23 5.11 -8.43 -2.27
N MET A 24 5.41 -7.33 -1.61
CA MET A 24 4.70 -6.07 -1.81
C MET A 24 5.12 -5.39 -3.12
N ARG A 25 4.15 -4.92 -3.88
CA ARG A 25 4.33 -4.15 -5.11
C ARG A 25 3.34 -3.00 -5.14
N LEU A 26 3.72 -1.96 -5.84
CA LEU A 26 2.84 -0.84 -6.16
C LEU A 26 2.40 -0.94 -7.61
N ASP A 27 1.10 -0.96 -7.82
CA ASP A 27 0.49 -0.99 -9.14
C ASP A 27 -0.15 0.35 -9.48
N GLY A 28 -0.19 0.69 -10.78
CA GLY A 28 -0.84 1.90 -11.26
C GLY A 28 -0.27 3.17 -10.66
N VAL A 29 1.06 3.25 -10.59
CA VAL A 29 1.77 4.43 -10.06
C VAL A 29 1.63 5.57 -11.05
N GLU A 30 1.00 6.65 -10.63
CA GLU A 30 0.81 7.86 -11.40
C GLU A 30 1.38 9.06 -10.63
N TYR A 31 2.02 9.98 -11.37
CA TYR A 31 2.54 11.23 -10.81
C TYR A 31 2.06 12.44 -11.60
N GLY A 32 1.52 13.42 -10.87
CA GLY A 32 1.22 14.73 -11.39
C GLY A 32 2.20 15.77 -10.83
N ARG A 33 2.73 16.60 -11.70
CA ARG A 33 3.50 17.79 -11.33
C ARG A 33 2.58 19.00 -11.44
N CYS A 34 2.53 19.88 -10.43
CA CYS A 34 1.80 21.13 -10.53
C CYS A 34 2.54 22.28 -9.85
N ARG A 35 2.41 23.46 -10.45
CA ARG A 35 2.90 24.73 -9.87
C ARG A 35 1.71 25.53 -9.34
N MET A 36 1.56 25.54 -8.03
CA MET A 36 0.44 26.16 -7.34
C MET A 36 0.77 27.60 -6.93
N VAL A 37 0.10 28.56 -7.55
CA VAL A 37 0.27 29.99 -7.25
C VAL A 37 -0.73 30.44 -6.18
N GLU A 38 -0.24 31.05 -5.12
CA GLU A 38 -1.05 31.50 -3.98
C GLU A 38 -2.09 32.58 -4.34
N PRO A 39 -3.23 32.63 -3.64
CA PRO A 39 -3.74 31.67 -2.67
C PRO A 39 -4.38 30.45 -3.34
N TRP A 40 -4.15 29.25 -2.81
CA TRP A 40 -4.73 28.00 -3.33
C TRP A 40 -5.07 27.03 -2.20
N ALA A 41 -6.11 26.25 -2.41
CA ALA A 41 -6.43 25.06 -1.61
C ALA A 41 -7.10 24.02 -2.50
N THR A 42 -6.74 22.76 -2.33
CA THR A 42 -7.22 21.64 -3.13
C THR A 42 -7.66 20.49 -2.25
N ALA A 43 -8.91 20.04 -2.42
CA ALA A 43 -9.44 18.86 -1.76
C ALA A 43 -9.17 17.63 -2.60
N PHE A 44 -8.62 16.62 -1.96
CA PHE A 44 -8.43 15.29 -2.51
C PHE A 44 -9.49 14.37 -1.90
N PRO A 45 -10.41 13.83 -2.69
CA PRO A 45 -11.40 12.89 -2.18
C PRO A 45 -10.74 11.58 -1.77
N ALA A 46 -11.40 10.84 -0.88
CA ALA A 46 -10.98 9.49 -0.55
C ALA A 46 -10.98 8.59 -1.79
N GLN A 47 -9.98 7.73 -1.89
CA GLN A 47 -9.84 6.78 -2.99
C GLN A 47 -9.30 5.43 -2.49
N ASP A 48 -9.46 4.41 -3.29
CA ASP A 48 -8.98 3.04 -3.00
C ASP A 48 -7.52 2.83 -3.46
N ALA A 49 -6.70 3.87 -3.34
CA ALA A 49 -5.27 3.88 -3.64
C ALA A 49 -4.57 4.81 -2.67
N ALA A 50 -3.33 4.51 -2.31
CA ALA A 50 -2.52 5.42 -1.50
C ALA A 50 -2.28 6.74 -2.23
N ARG A 51 -2.14 7.81 -1.46
CA ARG A 51 -1.72 9.13 -1.95
C ARG A 51 -0.33 9.45 -1.46
N PHE A 52 0.45 10.01 -2.35
CA PHE A 52 1.77 10.53 -2.04
C PHE A 52 1.87 11.96 -2.53
N HIS A 53 2.33 12.87 -1.68
CA HIS A 53 2.59 14.26 -2.04
C HIS A 53 4.01 14.62 -1.65
N PHE A 54 4.71 15.33 -2.53
CA PHE A 54 6.02 15.85 -2.28
C PHE A 54 6.05 17.34 -2.62
N LEU A 55 6.49 18.18 -1.68
CA LEU A 55 6.65 19.60 -1.87
C LEU A 55 8.11 19.89 -2.25
N ALA A 56 8.35 20.19 -3.52
CA ALA A 56 9.69 20.48 -4.00
C ALA A 56 10.15 21.90 -3.67
N THR A 57 9.23 22.88 -3.68
CA THR A 57 9.56 24.28 -3.36
C THR A 57 8.42 24.96 -2.60
N GLY A 58 8.78 25.88 -1.70
CA GLY A 58 7.84 26.68 -0.94
C GLY A 58 7.38 26.06 0.37
N VAL A 59 6.19 26.48 0.84
CA VAL A 59 5.54 26.00 2.07
C VAL A 59 4.06 25.79 1.76
N CYS A 60 3.48 24.71 2.26
CA CYS A 60 2.04 24.50 2.21
C CYS A 60 1.55 23.80 3.48
N TRP A 61 0.25 23.62 3.59
CA TRP A 61 -0.40 23.01 4.74
C TRP A 61 -1.20 21.80 4.27
N LEU A 62 -1.07 20.70 5.01
CA LEU A 62 -1.90 19.51 4.89
C LEU A 62 -2.97 19.53 5.98
N GLN A 63 -4.24 19.49 5.60
CA GLN A 63 -5.30 19.10 6.53
C GLN A 63 -5.46 17.60 6.48
N THR A 64 -5.16 16.96 7.61
CA THR A 64 -5.25 15.50 7.76
C THR A 64 -6.70 15.01 7.72
N PRO A 65 -6.96 13.72 7.57
CA PRO A 65 -8.30 13.14 7.69
C PRO A 65 -8.99 13.43 9.04
N SER A 66 -8.21 13.61 10.11
CA SER A 66 -8.73 14.03 11.43
C SER A 66 -9.11 15.51 11.53
N GLY A 67 -8.80 16.31 10.49
CA GLY A 67 -9.06 17.75 10.44
C GLY A 67 -7.94 18.64 10.96
N GLU A 68 -6.84 18.07 11.44
CA GLU A 68 -5.67 18.82 11.92
C GLU A 68 -4.84 19.37 10.77
N TRP A 69 -4.28 20.57 10.97
CA TRP A 69 -3.39 21.21 10.00
C TRP A 69 -1.91 20.99 10.34
N THR A 70 -1.16 20.44 9.40
CA THR A 70 0.29 20.23 9.50
C THR A 70 1.00 21.01 8.40
N MET A 71 2.02 21.78 8.78
CA MET A 71 2.82 22.55 7.82
C MET A 71 3.86 21.65 7.14
N LEU A 72 3.92 21.73 5.81
CA LEU A 72 4.92 21.08 4.96
C LEU A 72 5.87 22.13 4.41
N ARG A 73 7.15 21.82 4.39
CA ARG A 73 8.22 22.65 3.83
C ARG A 73 8.82 21.99 2.59
N ALA A 74 9.54 22.74 1.80
CA ALA A 74 10.30 22.19 0.68
C ALA A 74 11.19 21.03 1.14
N GLY A 75 11.10 19.90 0.45
CA GLY A 75 11.74 18.63 0.80
C GLY A 75 10.87 17.67 1.60
N ASP A 76 9.74 18.13 2.16
CA ASP A 76 8.82 17.25 2.87
C ASP A 76 7.95 16.46 1.89
N ALA A 77 7.71 15.21 2.24
CA ALA A 77 6.72 14.39 1.57
C ALA A 77 5.78 13.74 2.58
N VAL A 78 4.60 13.38 2.11
CA VAL A 78 3.59 12.67 2.90
C VAL A 78 3.06 11.48 2.14
N LEU A 79 2.85 10.38 2.84
CA LEU A 79 2.14 9.20 2.36
C LEU A 79 0.86 9.04 3.17
N LEU A 80 -0.28 8.93 2.48
CA LEU A 80 -1.57 8.55 3.04
C LEU A 80 -1.87 7.12 2.54
N PRO A 81 -1.55 6.10 3.34
CA PRO A 81 -1.53 4.71 2.88
C PRO A 81 -2.90 4.18 2.42
N ARG A 82 -3.98 4.70 2.99
CA ARG A 82 -5.36 4.30 2.67
C ARG A 82 -6.05 5.24 1.68
N GLY A 83 -5.35 6.31 1.23
CA GLY A 83 -5.92 7.30 0.32
C GLY A 83 -7.07 8.12 0.91
N ASP A 84 -7.08 8.33 2.21
CA ASP A 84 -8.11 9.06 2.92
C ASP A 84 -8.28 10.49 2.39
N ALA A 85 -9.48 11.06 2.53
CA ALA A 85 -9.77 12.42 2.11
C ALA A 85 -8.95 13.44 2.92
N HIS A 86 -8.39 14.43 2.22
CA HIS A 86 -7.53 15.45 2.83
C HIS A 86 -7.50 16.71 1.97
N VAL A 87 -6.90 17.78 2.50
CA VAL A 87 -6.74 19.06 1.80
C VAL A 87 -5.27 19.48 1.82
N LEU A 88 -4.77 19.97 0.69
CA LEU A 88 -3.55 20.76 0.63
C LEU A 88 -3.89 22.21 0.37
N ALA A 89 -3.24 23.15 1.07
CA ALA A 89 -3.50 24.57 0.95
C ALA A 89 -2.22 25.40 1.11
N SER A 90 -2.15 26.57 0.44
CA SER A 90 -1.09 27.53 0.70
C SER A 90 -1.17 28.06 2.15
N THR A 91 -2.38 28.20 2.66
CA THR A 91 -2.67 28.66 4.03
C THR A 91 -4.01 28.06 4.48
N PRO A 92 -4.19 27.67 5.76
CA PRO A 92 -5.49 27.27 6.29
C PRO A 92 -6.57 28.34 6.07
N GLY A 93 -7.79 27.89 5.73
CA GLY A 93 -8.92 28.80 5.52
C GLY A 93 -9.10 29.34 4.09
N VAL A 94 -8.21 29.04 3.18
CA VAL A 94 -8.40 29.37 1.75
C VAL A 94 -9.54 28.54 1.17
N PRO A 95 -10.44 29.12 0.33
CA PRO A 95 -11.51 28.37 -0.33
C PRO A 95 -10.96 27.21 -1.17
N THR A 96 -11.50 26.04 -0.93
CA THR A 96 -11.00 24.78 -1.50
C THR A 96 -11.62 24.50 -2.87
N ALA A 97 -10.79 24.17 -3.85
CA ALA A 97 -11.21 23.62 -5.14
C ALA A 97 -11.06 22.08 -5.14
N ALA A 98 -11.91 21.37 -5.86
CA ALA A 98 -11.78 19.92 -6.03
C ALA A 98 -10.60 19.61 -6.95
N PHE A 99 -9.82 18.58 -6.62
CA PHE A 99 -8.64 18.15 -7.40
C PHE A 99 -8.99 17.76 -8.84
N GLU A 100 -10.17 17.21 -9.07
CA GLU A 100 -10.66 16.80 -10.39
C GLU A 100 -10.89 17.97 -11.35
N ARG A 101 -10.88 19.20 -10.87
CA ARG A 101 -11.01 20.40 -11.70
C ARG A 101 -9.73 20.78 -12.45
N PHE A 102 -8.58 20.23 -12.04
CA PHE A 102 -7.34 20.49 -12.74
C PHE A 102 -7.28 19.69 -14.05
N GLY A 103 -7.03 20.37 -15.15
CA GLY A 103 -6.72 19.74 -16.43
C GLY A 103 -5.43 18.91 -16.31
N ARG A 104 -5.32 17.85 -17.10
CA ARG A 104 -4.16 16.97 -17.12
C ARG A 104 -3.55 16.93 -18.52
N LYS A 105 -2.28 17.30 -18.62
CA LYS A 105 -1.49 17.13 -19.83
C LYS A 105 -0.52 15.97 -19.60
N THR A 106 -0.71 14.87 -20.32
CA THR A 106 0.21 13.73 -20.25
C THR A 106 1.58 14.13 -20.78
N LEU A 107 2.61 13.93 -19.99
CA LEU A 107 4.01 14.13 -20.37
C LEU A 107 4.61 12.82 -20.90
N CYS A 108 4.42 11.73 -20.18
CA CYS A 108 4.73 10.36 -20.59
C CYS A 108 3.85 9.38 -19.80
N GLU A 109 4.00 8.08 -20.04
CA GLU A 109 3.22 7.07 -19.33
C GLU A 109 3.39 7.19 -17.80
N GLY A 110 2.27 7.33 -17.10
CA GLY A 110 2.23 7.50 -15.64
C GLY A 110 2.65 8.88 -15.12
N ILE A 111 3.00 9.84 -16.00
CA ILE A 111 3.42 11.18 -15.59
C ILE A 111 2.60 12.23 -16.34
N TYR A 112 2.05 13.20 -15.60
CA TYR A 112 1.31 14.31 -16.19
C TYR A 112 1.61 15.64 -15.50
N GLU A 113 1.43 16.72 -16.25
CA GLU A 113 1.40 18.08 -15.74
C GLU A 113 -0.04 18.45 -15.42
N LEU A 114 -0.27 18.99 -14.23
CA LEU A 114 -1.57 19.50 -13.84
C LEU A 114 -1.66 20.96 -14.24
N GLU A 115 -2.70 21.28 -15.00
CA GLU A 115 -2.99 22.65 -15.44
C GLU A 115 -3.55 23.44 -14.27
N CYS A 116 -2.74 24.30 -13.69
CA CYS A 116 -3.14 25.15 -12.59
C CYS A 116 -3.77 26.46 -13.10
N PRO A 117 -4.84 26.96 -12.46
CA PRO A 117 -5.64 28.06 -13.00
C PRO A 117 -4.94 29.42 -12.97
N ARG A 118 -3.72 29.52 -12.44
CA ARG A 118 -2.95 30.75 -12.37
C ARG A 118 -1.53 30.55 -12.85
N GLU A 119 -1.02 31.52 -13.60
CA GLU A 119 0.37 31.58 -14.03
C GLU A 119 1.19 32.39 -13.03
N GLY A 120 2.43 32.00 -12.80
CA GLY A 120 3.35 32.69 -11.91
C GLY A 120 4.34 31.78 -11.19
N SER A 121 5.18 32.38 -10.36
CA SER A 121 6.03 31.64 -9.42
C SER A 121 5.16 31.14 -8.27
N GLY A 122 5.24 29.85 -7.96
CA GLY A 122 4.44 29.24 -6.91
C GLY A 122 5.11 27.98 -6.35
N ASN A 123 4.43 27.31 -5.46
CA ASN A 123 4.88 26.07 -4.87
C ASN A 123 4.90 24.97 -5.95
N LEU A 124 6.04 24.29 -6.09
CA LEU A 124 6.11 23.09 -6.94
C LEU A 124 5.72 21.88 -6.10
N LEU A 125 4.59 21.30 -6.46
CA LEU A 125 4.01 20.14 -5.79
C LEU A 125 3.96 18.95 -6.73
N PHE A 126 4.36 17.80 -6.24
CA PHE A 126 4.16 16.51 -6.89
C PHE A 126 3.07 15.75 -6.16
N VAL A 127 2.10 15.25 -6.89
CA VAL A 127 1.01 14.44 -6.37
C VAL A 127 1.10 13.05 -6.98
N GLY A 128 1.08 12.01 -6.15
CA GLY A 128 1.14 10.63 -6.61
C GLY A 128 -0.09 9.84 -6.18
N SER A 129 -0.44 8.87 -7.00
CA SER A 129 -1.42 7.83 -6.68
C SER A 129 -0.81 6.48 -6.97
N MET A 130 -0.95 5.53 -6.05
CA MET A 130 -0.37 4.20 -6.16
C MET A 130 -1.23 3.19 -5.41
N ARG A 131 -1.35 1.97 -5.93
CA ARG A 131 -2.09 0.88 -5.25
C ARG A 131 -1.12 -0.13 -4.71
N PHE A 132 -1.33 -0.52 -3.47
CA PHE A 132 -0.69 -1.72 -2.95
C PHE A 132 -1.34 -2.96 -3.59
N ASN A 133 -0.51 -3.95 -3.94
CA ASN A 133 -0.98 -5.27 -4.38
C ASN A 133 -1.54 -6.10 -3.21
N MET A 134 -2.13 -5.44 -2.23
CA MET A 134 -2.75 -6.04 -1.07
C MET A 134 -4.08 -5.35 -0.76
N ASP A 135 -4.96 -6.08 -0.11
CA ASP A 135 -6.28 -5.56 0.26
C ASP A 135 -6.18 -4.46 1.31
N ASN A 136 -7.03 -3.41 1.21
CA ASN A 136 -7.05 -2.29 2.17
C ASN A 136 -7.38 -2.72 3.60
N LEU A 137 -7.99 -3.90 3.80
CA LEU A 137 -8.19 -4.49 5.13
C LEU A 137 -7.00 -5.34 5.59
N HIS A 138 -5.90 -5.38 4.82
CA HIS A 138 -4.69 -6.06 5.24
C HIS A 138 -4.17 -5.47 6.56
N PRO A 139 -3.77 -6.29 7.54
CA PRO A 139 -3.35 -5.80 8.86
C PRO A 139 -2.29 -4.71 8.81
N LEU A 140 -1.33 -4.82 7.90
CA LEU A 140 -0.29 -3.80 7.70
C LEU A 140 -0.92 -2.44 7.40
N LEU A 141 -1.77 -2.35 6.37
CA LEU A 141 -2.40 -1.09 5.96
C LEU A 141 -3.34 -0.52 7.03
N GLN A 142 -4.04 -1.41 7.77
CA GLN A 142 -4.94 -1.00 8.85
C GLN A 142 -4.20 -0.44 10.07
N LEU A 143 -2.97 -0.86 10.30
CA LEU A 143 -2.15 -0.41 11.43
C LEU A 143 -1.29 0.80 11.09
N MET A 144 -1.06 1.08 9.81
CA MET A 144 -0.34 2.30 9.39
C MET A 144 -1.13 3.54 9.81
N PRO A 145 -0.45 4.62 10.23
CA PRO A 145 -1.11 5.88 10.54
C PRO A 145 -1.83 6.45 9.31
N ASP A 146 -2.83 7.31 9.52
CA ASP A 146 -3.57 7.97 8.44
C ASP A 146 -2.63 8.79 7.55
N VAL A 147 -1.61 9.38 8.15
CA VAL A 147 -0.59 10.20 7.50
C VAL A 147 0.79 9.80 7.99
N MET A 148 1.70 9.55 7.06
CA MET A 148 3.12 9.30 7.32
C MET A 148 3.93 10.46 6.77
N LEU A 149 4.51 11.27 7.65
CA LEU A 149 5.43 12.35 7.26
C LEU A 149 6.84 11.78 7.06
N THR A 150 7.42 12.03 5.90
CA THR A 150 8.78 11.54 5.60
C THR A 150 9.83 12.23 6.45
N SER A 151 9.63 13.50 6.83
CA SER A 151 10.51 14.24 7.74
C SER A 151 10.65 13.59 9.12
N ASP A 152 9.60 12.94 9.61
CA ASP A 152 9.66 12.21 10.89
C ASP A 152 10.42 10.90 10.76
N LEU A 153 10.27 10.20 9.65
CA LEU A 153 10.94 8.93 9.38
C LEU A 153 12.38 9.11 8.94
N ALA A 154 12.70 10.18 8.21
CA ALA A 154 14.05 10.50 7.73
C ALA A 154 15.08 10.71 8.87
N LYS A 155 14.62 11.01 10.09
CA LYS A 155 15.47 11.08 11.29
C LYS A 155 16.16 9.74 11.58
N ASN A 156 15.51 8.64 11.22
CA ASN A 156 15.98 7.28 11.46
C ASN A 156 16.46 6.57 10.18
N GLU A 157 16.12 7.10 8.99
CA GLU A 157 16.45 6.50 7.70
C GLU A 157 16.93 7.57 6.70
N PRO A 158 18.26 7.78 6.60
CA PRO A 158 18.84 8.79 5.73
C PRO A 158 18.61 8.58 4.23
N ALA A 159 18.21 7.37 3.81
CA ALA A 159 17.93 7.08 2.39
C ALA A 159 16.64 7.77 1.90
N ILE A 160 15.68 8.07 2.78
CA ILE A 160 14.37 8.64 2.40
C ILE A 160 14.52 9.94 1.61
N PRO A 161 15.26 10.98 2.06
CA PRO A 161 15.40 12.22 1.29
C PRO A 161 16.04 12.00 -0.08
N HIS A 162 17.02 11.09 -0.19
CA HIS A 162 17.68 10.80 -1.46
C HIS A 162 16.73 10.11 -2.47
N LEU A 163 15.88 9.20 -2.00
CA LEU A 163 14.87 8.56 -2.84
C LEU A 163 13.84 9.57 -3.36
N ILE A 164 13.37 10.47 -2.50
CA ILE A 164 12.43 11.53 -2.87
C ILE A 164 13.05 12.47 -3.90
N ASP A 165 14.31 12.89 -3.70
CA ASP A 165 15.04 13.75 -4.63
C ASP A 165 15.26 13.05 -5.99
N ALA A 166 15.57 11.75 -5.99
CA ALA A 166 15.67 10.97 -7.23
C ALA A 166 14.34 10.91 -7.98
N MET A 167 13.21 10.72 -7.27
CA MET A 167 11.87 10.73 -7.87
C MET A 167 11.53 12.11 -8.46
N ALA A 168 11.79 13.18 -7.72
CA ALA A 168 11.55 14.55 -8.17
C ALA A 168 12.33 14.87 -9.46
N ARG A 169 13.60 14.50 -9.53
CA ARG A 169 14.43 14.68 -10.74
C ARG A 169 13.90 13.88 -11.91
N GLU A 170 13.48 12.66 -11.72
CA GLU A 170 12.96 11.81 -12.80
C GLU A 170 11.68 12.41 -13.40
N VAL A 171 10.78 12.95 -12.58
CA VAL A 171 9.58 13.66 -13.04
C VAL A 171 9.93 14.93 -13.80
N ASP A 172 10.94 15.69 -13.33
CA ASP A 172 11.31 16.98 -13.94
C ASP A 172 12.02 16.81 -15.29
N MET A 173 12.85 15.77 -15.43
CA MET A 173 13.66 15.55 -16.65
C MET A 173 12.86 15.03 -17.86
N ASN A 174 11.63 14.56 -17.68
CA ASN A 174 10.74 14.06 -18.74
C ASN A 174 11.45 13.11 -19.74
N ARG A 175 12.16 12.12 -19.25
CA ARG A 175 12.96 11.19 -20.06
C ARG A 175 12.15 9.98 -20.52
N VAL A 176 12.58 9.36 -21.61
CA VAL A 176 12.06 8.05 -22.03
C VAL A 176 12.34 7.02 -20.91
N GLY A 177 11.33 6.27 -20.52
CA GLY A 177 11.42 5.27 -19.43
C GLY A 177 11.20 5.83 -18.02
N ALA A 178 10.97 7.13 -17.86
CA ALA A 178 10.76 7.77 -16.55
C ALA A 178 9.64 7.11 -15.73
N GLY A 179 8.51 6.75 -16.34
CA GLY A 179 7.41 6.05 -15.63
C GLY A 179 7.85 4.73 -15.03
N GLY A 180 8.66 3.94 -15.74
CA GLY A 180 9.22 2.69 -15.24
C GLY A 180 10.20 2.87 -14.09
N ILE A 181 11.05 3.91 -14.15
CA ILE A 181 12.00 4.25 -13.09
C ILE A 181 11.24 4.75 -11.85
N LEU A 182 10.29 5.65 -12.03
CA LEU A 182 9.46 6.16 -10.92
C LEU A 182 8.70 5.06 -10.19
N SER A 183 8.15 4.10 -10.92
CA SER A 183 7.48 2.95 -10.29
C SER A 183 8.43 2.17 -9.38
N ARG A 184 9.68 1.93 -9.80
CA ARG A 184 10.68 1.24 -8.98
C ARG A 184 11.17 2.07 -7.79
N LEU A 185 11.35 3.37 -7.99
CA LEU A 185 11.70 4.27 -6.89
C LEU A 185 10.58 4.34 -5.85
N ALA A 186 9.32 4.35 -6.29
CA ALA A 186 8.15 4.30 -5.41
C ALA A 186 8.08 2.99 -4.62
N ASP A 187 8.36 1.84 -5.24
CA ASP A 187 8.45 0.55 -4.54
C ASP A 187 9.50 0.61 -3.43
N VAL A 188 10.71 1.09 -3.76
CA VAL A 188 11.82 1.19 -2.79
C VAL A 188 11.50 2.19 -1.67
N LEU A 189 11.01 3.38 -2.01
CA LEU A 189 10.64 4.39 -1.02
C LEU A 189 9.56 3.86 -0.07
N THR A 190 8.51 3.26 -0.59
CA THR A 190 7.41 2.73 0.22
C THR A 190 7.86 1.60 1.13
N ALA A 191 8.68 0.68 0.62
CA ALA A 191 9.27 -0.39 1.43
C ALA A 191 10.14 0.18 2.56
N THR A 192 10.94 1.22 2.26
CA THR A 192 11.79 1.92 3.23
C THR A 192 10.95 2.63 4.30
N LEU A 193 9.88 3.32 3.92
CA LEU A 193 8.97 3.99 4.85
C LEU A 193 8.30 2.99 5.79
N ILE A 194 7.81 1.87 5.25
CA ILE A 194 7.16 0.82 6.04
C ILE A 194 8.15 0.18 7.01
N ARG A 195 9.36 -0.17 6.53
CA ARG A 195 10.41 -0.72 7.40
C ARG A 195 10.71 0.22 8.55
N THR A 196 11.01 1.48 8.26
CA THR A 196 11.36 2.49 9.26
C THR A 196 10.22 2.70 10.25
N TRP A 197 8.99 2.73 9.77
CA TRP A 197 7.81 2.81 10.63
C TRP A 197 7.65 1.56 11.51
N VAL A 198 7.83 0.36 10.97
CA VAL A 198 7.78 -0.88 11.76
C VAL A 198 8.87 -0.90 12.82
N GLU A 199 10.07 -0.44 12.52
CA GLU A 199 11.22 -0.44 13.45
C GLU A 199 11.11 0.63 14.56
N HIS A 200 10.65 1.84 14.21
CA HIS A 200 10.74 3.01 15.09
C HIS A 200 9.39 3.65 15.44
N GLY A 201 8.38 3.47 14.60
CA GLY A 201 7.12 4.21 14.68
C GLY A 201 6.10 3.66 15.67
N CYS A 202 6.33 2.49 16.25
CA CYS A 202 5.33 1.79 17.05
C CYS A 202 5.80 1.54 18.47
N GLY A 203 5.29 2.33 19.40
CA GLY A 203 5.52 2.13 20.84
C GLY A 203 4.81 0.90 21.44
N SER A 204 3.98 0.16 20.68
CA SER A 204 3.22 -0.98 21.20
C SER A 204 4.03 -2.29 21.06
N SER A 205 4.25 -2.93 22.17
CA SER A 205 4.91 -4.25 22.28
C SER A 205 3.97 -5.44 22.01
N THR A 206 2.72 -5.19 21.62
CA THR A 206 1.69 -6.22 21.44
C THR A 206 0.98 -6.09 20.07
N GLY A 207 0.38 -7.18 19.61
CA GLY A 207 -0.38 -7.23 18.38
C GLY A 207 0.47 -7.59 17.16
N TRP A 208 -0.07 -7.35 15.98
CA TRP A 208 0.50 -7.79 14.71
C TRP A 208 1.93 -7.27 14.46
N LEU A 209 2.23 -6.03 14.82
CA LEU A 209 3.58 -5.46 14.65
C LEU A 209 4.61 -6.14 15.53
N ALA A 210 4.26 -6.45 16.79
CA ALA A 210 5.10 -7.24 17.67
C ALA A 210 5.30 -8.66 17.09
N ALA A 211 4.26 -9.21 16.46
CA ALA A 211 4.32 -10.52 15.82
C ALA A 211 5.30 -10.53 14.63
N VAL A 212 5.29 -9.51 13.79
CA VAL A 212 6.23 -9.38 12.65
C VAL A 212 7.68 -9.23 13.12
N ARG A 213 7.91 -8.52 14.22
CA ARG A 213 9.23 -8.38 14.84
C ARG A 213 9.72 -9.64 15.54
N ASN A 214 8.82 -10.57 15.86
CA ASN A 214 9.18 -11.85 16.48
C ASN A 214 9.68 -12.81 15.41
N PRO A 215 10.94 -13.31 15.48
CA PRO A 215 11.52 -14.11 14.40
C PRO A 215 10.74 -15.41 14.08
N GLU A 216 10.10 -16.02 15.09
CA GLU A 216 9.39 -17.28 14.89
C GLU A 216 7.96 -17.06 14.36
N ILE A 217 7.19 -16.17 14.98
CA ILE A 217 5.84 -15.84 14.54
C ILE A 217 5.89 -15.08 13.22
N GLY A 218 6.88 -14.21 13.04
CA GLY A 218 7.06 -13.44 11.83
C GLY A 218 7.27 -14.33 10.60
N ARG A 219 8.07 -15.42 10.69
CA ARG A 219 8.22 -16.40 9.60
C ARG A 219 6.89 -17.04 9.22
N VAL A 220 6.05 -17.37 10.20
CA VAL A 220 4.71 -17.91 9.96
C VAL A 220 3.83 -16.88 9.25
N LEU A 221 3.83 -15.63 9.71
CA LEU A 221 3.09 -14.54 9.08
C LEU A 221 3.57 -14.32 7.64
N ALA A 222 4.89 -14.25 7.40
CA ALA A 222 5.47 -14.11 6.08
C ALA A 222 5.01 -15.23 5.13
N ALA A 223 5.04 -16.49 5.55
CA ALA A 223 4.57 -17.63 4.77
C ALA A 223 3.09 -17.49 4.36
N ILE A 224 2.23 -17.08 5.31
CA ILE A 224 0.81 -16.86 5.05
C ILE A 224 0.60 -15.70 4.05
N HIS A 225 1.35 -14.59 4.20
CA HIS A 225 1.21 -13.41 3.34
C HIS A 225 1.79 -13.61 1.94
N LEU A 226 2.86 -14.37 1.78
CA LEU A 226 3.42 -14.72 0.48
C LEU A 226 2.49 -15.65 -0.33
N ASN A 227 1.77 -16.53 0.36
CA ASN A 227 0.85 -17.49 -0.25
C ASN A 227 -0.54 -17.42 0.41
N PRO A 228 -1.25 -16.29 0.30
CA PRO A 228 -2.49 -16.05 1.04
C PRO A 228 -3.66 -16.93 0.58
N ALA A 229 -3.59 -17.47 -0.64
CA ALA A 229 -4.60 -18.40 -1.17
C ALA A 229 -4.43 -19.83 -0.66
N TYR A 230 -3.22 -20.19 -0.24
CA TYR A 230 -2.93 -21.53 0.24
C TYR A 230 -3.69 -21.85 1.53
N ASP A 231 -4.16 -23.07 1.66
CA ASP A 231 -4.93 -23.52 2.84
C ASP A 231 -4.00 -24.07 3.92
N TRP A 232 -3.28 -23.15 4.55
CA TRP A 232 -2.32 -23.46 5.61
C TRP A 232 -2.99 -24.20 6.77
N SER A 233 -2.62 -25.44 7.01
CA SER A 233 -3.02 -26.16 8.23
C SER A 233 -2.23 -25.66 9.45
N VAL A 234 -2.84 -25.75 10.62
CA VAL A 234 -2.18 -25.41 11.90
C VAL A 234 -0.93 -26.27 12.14
N ILE A 235 -0.92 -27.51 11.61
CA ILE A 235 0.24 -28.41 11.73
C ILE A 235 1.41 -27.92 10.86
N GLU A 236 1.16 -27.52 9.64
CA GLU A 236 2.20 -26.97 8.75
C GLU A 236 2.81 -25.69 9.34
N LEU A 237 1.95 -24.78 9.81
CA LEU A 237 2.40 -23.54 10.44
C LEU A 237 3.21 -23.79 11.73
N ALA A 238 2.81 -24.78 12.53
CA ALA A 238 3.56 -25.20 13.72
C ALA A 238 4.94 -25.74 13.36
N LYS A 239 5.06 -26.51 12.25
CA LYS A 239 6.36 -27.00 11.75
C LYS A 239 7.28 -25.85 11.33
N LEU A 240 6.75 -24.78 10.68
CA LEU A 240 7.54 -23.60 10.32
C LEU A 240 8.12 -22.89 11.56
N MET A 241 7.44 -22.98 12.69
CA MET A 241 7.90 -22.42 13.96
C MET A 241 8.78 -23.40 14.76
N GLY A 242 8.90 -24.65 14.35
CA GLY A 242 9.58 -25.69 15.11
C GLY A 242 8.89 -26.07 16.44
N ALA A 243 7.56 -25.91 16.50
CA ALA A 243 6.78 -26.09 17.73
C ALA A 243 5.72 -27.21 17.60
N SER A 244 5.22 -27.66 18.75
CA SER A 244 4.03 -28.52 18.80
C SER A 244 2.79 -27.71 18.37
N ARG A 245 1.76 -28.40 17.84
CA ARG A 245 0.50 -27.78 17.43
C ARG A 245 -0.15 -26.92 18.51
N SER A 246 -0.18 -27.41 19.74
CA SER A 246 -0.77 -26.70 20.88
C SER A 246 0.06 -25.47 21.27
N GLY A 247 1.38 -25.65 21.44
CA GLY A 247 2.30 -24.56 21.79
C GLY A 247 2.33 -23.44 20.75
N PHE A 248 2.31 -23.82 19.45
CA PHE A 248 2.18 -22.86 18.35
C PHE A 248 0.86 -22.07 18.45
N SER A 249 -0.29 -22.78 18.56
CA SER A 249 -1.60 -22.13 18.58
C SER A 249 -1.75 -21.16 19.75
N GLU A 250 -1.27 -21.54 20.92
CA GLU A 250 -1.30 -20.68 22.11
C GLU A 250 -0.41 -19.44 21.91
N ARG A 251 0.84 -19.63 21.48
CA ARG A 251 1.80 -18.54 21.28
C ARG A 251 1.36 -17.58 20.18
N PHE A 252 0.89 -18.12 19.05
CA PHE A 252 0.36 -17.32 17.96
C PHE A 252 -0.84 -16.47 18.42
N THR A 253 -1.81 -17.07 19.10
CA THR A 253 -3.00 -16.37 19.61
C THR A 253 -2.63 -15.29 20.61
N ARG A 254 -1.68 -15.54 21.50
CA ARG A 254 -1.20 -14.56 22.49
C ARG A 254 -0.55 -13.36 21.82
N VAL A 255 0.24 -13.57 20.77
CA VAL A 255 1.02 -12.51 20.11
C VAL A 255 0.20 -11.79 19.05
N VAL A 256 -0.55 -12.53 18.21
CA VAL A 256 -1.32 -11.94 17.08
C VAL A 256 -2.70 -11.46 17.50
N GLY A 257 -3.27 -12.03 18.58
CA GLY A 257 -4.59 -11.66 19.09
C GLY A 257 -5.74 -12.51 18.55
N GLU A 258 -5.48 -13.43 17.61
CA GLU A 258 -6.47 -14.36 17.07
C GLU A 258 -5.85 -15.73 16.75
N THR A 259 -6.70 -16.76 16.59
CA THR A 259 -6.20 -18.12 16.29
C THR A 259 -5.60 -18.23 14.91
N PRO A 260 -4.57 -19.11 14.69
CA PRO A 260 -3.95 -19.31 13.37
C PRO A 260 -4.96 -19.62 12.28
N ALA A 261 -5.91 -20.53 12.53
CA ALA A 261 -6.92 -20.91 11.55
C ALA A 261 -7.81 -19.73 11.13
N ARG A 262 -8.21 -18.89 12.08
CA ARG A 262 -9.00 -17.68 11.78
C ARG A 262 -8.19 -16.68 10.98
N TYR A 263 -6.93 -16.50 11.32
CA TYR A 263 -6.01 -15.62 10.59
C TYR A 263 -5.85 -16.08 9.13
N VAL A 264 -5.57 -17.36 8.87
CA VAL A 264 -5.45 -17.94 7.53
C VAL A 264 -6.72 -17.69 6.72
N VAL A 265 -7.90 -18.03 7.28
CA VAL A 265 -9.18 -17.81 6.59
C VAL A 265 -9.37 -16.33 6.25
N ARG A 266 -9.02 -15.42 7.14
CA ARG A 266 -9.12 -13.98 6.89
C ARG A 266 -8.21 -13.55 5.75
N MET A 267 -6.95 -13.98 5.71
CA MET A 267 -6.02 -13.66 4.63
C MET A 267 -6.48 -14.22 3.28
N ARG A 268 -7.03 -15.43 3.27
CA ARG A 268 -7.65 -16.01 2.06
C ARG A 268 -8.82 -15.18 1.54
N MET A 269 -9.67 -14.66 2.42
CA MET A 269 -10.79 -13.79 2.04
C MET A 269 -10.33 -12.41 1.55
N HIS A 270 -9.24 -11.86 2.09
CA HIS A 270 -8.63 -10.64 1.55
C HIS A 270 -8.09 -10.86 0.13
N GLN A 271 -7.41 -11.98 -0.12
CA GLN A 271 -6.95 -12.34 -1.46
C GLN A 271 -8.13 -12.54 -2.43
N ALA A 272 -9.20 -13.18 -1.99
CA ALA A 272 -10.41 -13.33 -2.79
C ALA A 272 -11.00 -11.96 -3.19
N ARG A 273 -11.01 -11.01 -2.27
CA ARG A 273 -11.51 -9.65 -2.52
C ARG A 273 -10.69 -8.93 -3.58
N LEU A 274 -9.37 -9.06 -3.59
CA LEU A 274 -8.50 -8.53 -4.64
C LEU A 274 -8.87 -9.12 -6.00
N TRP A 275 -8.92 -10.45 -6.13
CA TRP A 275 -9.27 -11.11 -7.38
C TRP A 275 -10.66 -10.73 -7.92
N LEU A 276 -11.64 -10.53 -7.02
CA LEU A 276 -12.98 -10.07 -7.42
C LEU A 276 -12.95 -8.62 -7.94
N ARG A 277 -12.14 -7.74 -7.35
CA ARG A 277 -11.93 -6.36 -7.83
C ARG A 277 -11.21 -6.30 -9.18
N GLU A 278 -10.32 -7.26 -9.44
CA GLU A 278 -9.64 -7.45 -10.72
C GLU A 278 -10.56 -8.05 -11.79
N GLY A 279 -11.81 -8.36 -11.44
CA GLY A 279 -12.82 -8.87 -12.36
C GLY A 279 -12.93 -10.39 -12.44
N MET A 280 -12.23 -11.14 -11.58
CA MET A 280 -12.34 -12.59 -11.55
C MET A 280 -13.78 -13.02 -11.17
N ARG A 281 -14.29 -14.07 -11.80
CA ARG A 281 -15.62 -14.62 -11.52
C ARG A 281 -15.66 -15.25 -10.13
N VAL A 282 -16.80 -15.13 -9.44
CA VAL A 282 -17.00 -15.68 -8.09
C VAL A 282 -16.75 -17.20 -8.06
N SER A 283 -17.22 -17.91 -9.09
CA SER A 283 -16.98 -19.36 -9.24
C SER A 283 -15.49 -19.70 -9.33
N SER A 284 -14.74 -18.95 -10.15
CA SER A 284 -13.28 -19.14 -10.30
C SER A 284 -12.51 -18.84 -9.01
N VAL A 285 -12.92 -17.83 -8.26
CA VAL A 285 -12.33 -17.52 -6.95
C VAL A 285 -12.62 -18.64 -5.95
N ALA A 286 -13.87 -19.16 -5.92
CA ALA A 286 -14.25 -20.26 -5.04
C ALA A 286 -13.43 -21.52 -5.34
N GLU A 287 -13.30 -21.90 -6.61
CA GLU A 287 -12.50 -23.03 -7.06
C GLU A 287 -11.02 -22.86 -6.67
N ARG A 288 -10.44 -21.70 -6.96
CA ARG A 288 -9.03 -21.39 -6.66
C ARG A 288 -8.71 -21.43 -5.17
N LEU A 289 -9.68 -21.15 -4.32
CA LEU A 289 -9.59 -21.28 -2.86
C LEU A 289 -10.02 -22.66 -2.35
N GLY A 290 -10.29 -23.63 -3.23
CA GLY A 290 -10.64 -25.00 -2.84
C GLY A 290 -12.02 -25.16 -2.17
N TYR A 291 -12.97 -24.24 -2.42
CA TYR A 291 -14.32 -24.38 -1.93
C TYR A 291 -15.13 -25.33 -2.82
N GLU A 292 -15.89 -26.23 -2.21
CA GLU A 292 -16.74 -27.21 -2.92
C GLU A 292 -17.83 -26.56 -3.79
N SER A 293 -18.25 -25.34 -3.46
CA SER A 293 -19.26 -24.61 -4.21
C SER A 293 -19.13 -23.10 -4.04
N GLU A 294 -19.61 -22.35 -5.05
CA GLU A 294 -19.71 -20.89 -5.00
C GLU A 294 -20.57 -20.42 -3.80
N ALA A 295 -21.61 -21.20 -3.46
CA ALA A 295 -22.49 -20.89 -2.32
C ALA A 295 -21.75 -21.01 -0.97
N SER A 296 -20.89 -22.03 -0.80
CA SER A 296 -20.10 -22.22 0.43
C SER A 296 -19.06 -21.12 0.58
N PHE A 297 -18.38 -20.76 -0.51
CA PHE A 297 -17.46 -19.62 -0.57
C PHE A 297 -18.19 -18.31 -0.23
N SER A 298 -19.31 -18.02 -0.87
CA SER A 298 -20.06 -16.77 -0.68
C SER A 298 -20.50 -16.57 0.79
N ARG A 299 -20.90 -17.65 1.47
CA ARG A 299 -21.20 -17.59 2.91
C ARG A 299 -19.97 -17.30 3.75
N ALA A 300 -18.85 -17.97 3.47
CA ALA A 300 -17.58 -17.74 4.17
C ALA A 300 -17.05 -16.30 3.94
N PHE A 301 -17.10 -15.84 2.71
CA PHE A 301 -16.69 -14.50 2.31
C PHE A 301 -17.51 -13.42 3.01
N LYS A 302 -18.87 -13.52 2.96
CA LYS A 302 -19.76 -12.58 3.65
C LYS A 302 -19.53 -12.54 5.17
N ARG A 303 -19.25 -13.70 5.77
CA ARG A 303 -18.96 -13.79 7.22
C ARG A 303 -17.70 -13.03 7.62
N VAL A 304 -16.66 -13.04 6.76
CA VAL A 304 -15.35 -12.41 7.05
C VAL A 304 -15.31 -10.95 6.61
N ILE A 305 -15.80 -10.68 5.39
CA ILE A 305 -15.70 -9.36 4.75
C ILE A 305 -16.93 -8.48 5.08
N GLY A 306 -18.04 -9.08 5.53
CA GLY A 306 -19.28 -8.37 5.87
C GLY A 306 -20.25 -8.18 4.72
N THR A 307 -19.78 -8.24 3.47
CA THR A 307 -20.58 -8.07 2.25
C THR A 307 -20.42 -9.27 1.31
N PRO A 308 -21.41 -9.59 0.46
CA PRO A 308 -21.31 -10.70 -0.47
C PRO A 308 -20.29 -10.43 -1.59
N PRO A 309 -19.68 -11.49 -2.18
CA PRO A 309 -18.67 -11.33 -3.22
C PRO A 309 -19.17 -10.64 -4.50
N SER A 310 -20.46 -10.73 -4.80
CA SER A 310 -21.09 -10.04 -5.95
C SER A 310 -20.99 -8.52 -5.89
N GLY A 311 -20.86 -7.94 -4.68
CA GLY A 311 -20.68 -6.49 -4.50
C GLY A 311 -19.28 -5.96 -4.90
N PHE A 312 -18.32 -6.85 -5.16
CA PHE A 312 -16.93 -6.49 -5.50
C PHE A 312 -16.60 -6.62 -6.99
N ARG A 313 -17.49 -7.18 -7.81
CA ARG A 313 -17.28 -7.18 -9.27
C ARG A 313 -17.30 -5.74 -9.77
N LYS A 314 -16.31 -5.33 -10.61
CA LYS A 314 -16.45 -4.15 -11.45
C LYS A 314 -17.80 -4.31 -12.16
N LYS A 315 -18.70 -3.31 -12.03
CA LYS A 315 -19.82 -3.18 -12.94
C LYS A 315 -19.18 -3.05 -14.32
N ASP A 316 -19.55 -3.93 -15.25
CA ASP A 316 -19.18 -3.80 -16.65
C ASP A 316 -19.52 -2.38 -17.05
N GLU A 317 -18.51 -1.54 -17.33
CA GLU A 317 -18.75 -0.29 -18.04
C GLU A 317 -19.42 -0.68 -19.35
N PRO A 318 -20.57 -0.08 -19.71
CA PRO A 318 -21.20 -0.34 -21.01
C PRO A 318 -20.13 -0.06 -22.07
N ALA A 319 -19.90 -1.05 -22.94
CA ALA A 319 -19.00 -0.91 -24.07
C ALA A 319 -19.28 0.44 -24.76
N HIS A 320 -18.26 1.27 -24.90
CA HIS A 320 -18.32 2.42 -25.77
C HIS A 320 -18.75 1.92 -27.15
N THR A 321 -20.02 2.12 -27.45
CA THR A 321 -20.50 2.05 -28.83
C THR A 321 -19.77 3.15 -29.60
N ASP A 322 -18.76 2.73 -30.35
CA ASP A 322 -18.18 3.52 -31.44
C ASP A 322 -19.34 3.93 -32.38
N ASN A 323 -19.80 5.13 -32.20
CA ASN A 323 -20.70 5.75 -33.16
C ASN A 323 -19.85 6.36 -34.29
N GLN A 324 -19.32 5.48 -35.17
CA GLN A 324 -18.93 5.86 -36.50
C GLN A 324 -20.20 5.92 -37.34
N ALA A 325 -20.71 7.08 -37.54
CA ALA A 325 -21.66 7.33 -38.63
C ALA A 325 -21.57 8.75 -39.11
N ALA A 326 -21.19 8.85 -40.40
CA ALA A 326 -21.35 9.89 -41.40
C ALA A 326 -20.67 11.25 -41.20
#